data_ec1fa8a4c19993cacbcd9da1771549da
#
_entry.id   ec1fa8a4c19993cacbcd9da1771549da
#
_cell.length_a   1.000
_cell.length_b   1.000
_cell.length_c   1.000
_cell.angle_alpha   90.00
_cell.angle_beta   90.00
_cell.angle_gamma   90.00
#
_symmetry.space_group_name_H-M   'P 1'
#
loop_
_entity.id
_entity.type
_entity.pdbx_description
1 polymer ?
#
loop_
_entity_poly.entity_id
_entity_poly.type
_entity_poly.pdbx_seq_one_letter_code
_entity_poly.pdbx_strand_id
1 'polypeptide(L)'
;MDLILKKGRPEIMDGREEKEVKCYDFLDGLGVEYYHVDHRSMPADTMEACVAVDKALDCKICKNLFLCNRQKTDFYLLMMPADKPFKTKDLTAQINSARLSFADSDAMLKYLNIAPGAVSVLGLMNDTECGVRLLVDKDILSDEYIGCHPCVNTTSMKIKTDDIFDKIISATNHTKTVVELPWYE
;
A
#
# COMPACT_ATOMS: atom_id res chain seq x y z
N MET A 1 -11.64 22.01 5.05
CA MET A 1 -12.38 21.21 4.06
C MET A 1 -12.69 19.89 4.73
N ASP A 2 -13.96 19.48 4.77
CA ASP A 2 -14.31 18.25 5.46
C ASP A 2 -13.84 17.05 4.65
N LEU A 3 -13.13 16.13 5.30
CA LEU A 3 -12.76 14.85 4.74
C LEU A 3 -14.02 13.97 4.70
N ILE A 4 -14.46 13.60 3.51
CA ILE A 4 -15.70 12.86 3.30
C ILE A 4 -15.39 11.53 2.64
N LEU A 5 -15.85 10.45 3.27
CA LEU A 5 -15.80 9.10 2.70
C LEU A 5 -16.83 9.00 1.57
N LYS A 6 -16.36 8.66 0.38
CA LYS A 6 -17.21 8.45 -0.81
C LYS A 6 -16.97 7.07 -1.40
N LYS A 7 -18.03 6.48 -1.97
CA LYS A 7 -17.93 5.17 -2.64
C LYS A 7 -17.46 5.34 -4.08
N GLY A 8 -16.56 4.43 -4.51
CA GLY A 8 -16.06 4.37 -5.87
C GLY A 8 -15.05 5.47 -6.22
N ARG A 9 -14.90 5.74 -7.52
CA ARG A 9 -13.93 6.74 -7.99
C ARG A 9 -14.41 8.17 -7.72
N PRO A 10 -13.49 9.11 -7.56
CA PRO A 10 -13.84 10.52 -7.42
C PRO A 10 -14.60 11.06 -8.64
N GLU A 11 -15.59 11.94 -8.39
CA GLU A 11 -16.37 12.56 -9.46
C GLU A 11 -15.53 13.48 -10.35
N ILE A 12 -14.55 14.19 -9.74
CA ILE A 12 -13.66 15.12 -10.44
C ILE A 12 -12.35 14.39 -10.70
N MET A 13 -12.12 14.04 -11.96
CA MET A 13 -10.90 13.38 -12.40
C MET A 13 -9.84 14.34 -12.96
N ASP A 14 -10.22 15.56 -13.30
CA ASP A 14 -9.33 16.60 -13.81
C ASP A 14 -8.20 16.93 -12.82
N GLY A 15 -6.97 16.99 -13.32
CA GLY A 15 -5.80 17.29 -12.52
C GLY A 15 -5.32 16.15 -11.62
N ARG A 16 -5.82 14.93 -11.80
CA ARG A 16 -5.28 13.72 -11.14
C ARG A 16 -4.09 13.17 -11.90
N GLU A 17 -3.15 12.58 -11.16
CA GLU A 17 -1.99 11.93 -11.79
C GLU A 17 -2.44 10.66 -12.53
N GLU A 18 -1.79 10.36 -13.66
CA GLU A 18 -2.11 9.19 -14.49
C GLU A 18 -2.05 7.87 -13.70
N LYS A 19 -1.09 7.74 -12.79
CA LYS A 19 -0.95 6.54 -11.94
C LYS A 19 -2.12 6.38 -10.96
N GLU A 20 -2.70 7.48 -10.48
CA GLU A 20 -3.90 7.47 -9.66
C GLU A 20 -5.12 7.03 -10.47
N VAL A 21 -5.29 7.57 -11.67
CA VAL A 21 -6.38 7.20 -12.60
C VAL A 21 -6.30 5.73 -12.95
N LYS A 22 -5.10 5.20 -13.23
CA LYS A 22 -4.86 3.78 -13.49
C LYS A 22 -5.28 2.87 -12.33
N CYS A 23 -5.11 3.32 -11.08
CA CYS A 23 -5.60 2.55 -9.93
C CYS A 23 -7.11 2.40 -9.97
N TYR A 24 -7.85 3.48 -10.26
CA TYR A 24 -9.31 3.41 -10.37
C TYR A 24 -9.74 2.50 -11.53
N ASP A 25 -9.13 2.66 -12.70
CA ASP A 25 -9.44 1.83 -13.88
C ASP A 25 -9.20 0.34 -13.59
N PHE A 26 -8.12 0.03 -12.89
CA PHE A 26 -7.79 -1.33 -12.49
C PHE A 26 -8.81 -1.92 -11.52
N LEU A 27 -9.16 -1.19 -10.46
CA LEU A 27 -10.14 -1.62 -9.46
C LEU A 27 -11.55 -1.78 -10.06
N ASP A 28 -11.98 -0.83 -10.89
CA ASP A 28 -13.27 -0.87 -11.57
C ASP A 28 -13.32 -2.05 -12.56
N GLY A 29 -12.23 -2.31 -13.29
CA GLY A 29 -12.11 -3.44 -14.19
C GLY A 29 -12.20 -4.81 -13.52
N LEU A 30 -11.78 -4.90 -12.26
CA LEU A 30 -11.90 -6.10 -11.43
C LEU A 30 -13.24 -6.22 -10.69
N GLY A 31 -14.10 -5.21 -10.75
CA GLY A 31 -15.34 -5.16 -9.98
C GLY A 31 -15.09 -5.12 -8.47
N VAL A 32 -13.98 -4.51 -8.03
CA VAL A 32 -13.67 -4.33 -6.62
C VAL A 32 -14.46 -3.15 -6.07
N GLU A 33 -15.16 -3.36 -4.96
CA GLU A 33 -15.80 -2.26 -4.23
C GLU A 33 -14.78 -1.56 -3.36
N TYR A 34 -14.72 -0.23 -3.45
CA TYR A 34 -13.84 0.60 -2.63
C TYR A 34 -14.50 1.92 -2.27
N TYR A 35 -13.95 2.53 -1.23
CA TYR A 35 -14.29 3.89 -0.81
C TYR A 35 -13.03 4.73 -0.85
N HIS A 36 -13.19 6.05 -0.97
CA HIS A 36 -12.06 6.98 -0.95
C HIS A 36 -12.34 8.22 -0.10
N VAL A 37 -11.26 8.80 0.39
CA VAL A 37 -11.21 10.13 0.98
C VAL A 37 -10.20 10.96 0.18
N ASP A 38 -10.68 12.03 -0.44
CA ASP A 38 -9.85 12.96 -1.21
C ASP A 38 -9.31 14.05 -0.26
N HIS A 39 -7.99 14.17 -0.15
CA HIS A 39 -7.32 15.12 0.74
C HIS A 39 -6.21 15.90 0.04
N ARG A 40 -6.41 16.23 -1.25
CA ARG A 40 -5.44 16.97 -2.08
C ARG A 40 -5.00 18.31 -1.49
N SER A 41 -5.86 18.99 -0.75
CA SER A 41 -5.54 20.25 -0.08
C SER A 41 -4.76 20.07 1.22
N MET A 42 -4.63 18.86 1.72
CA MET A 42 -3.95 18.50 2.96
C MET A 42 -3.27 17.14 2.76
N PRO A 43 -2.13 17.08 2.04
CA PRO A 43 -1.39 15.83 1.91
C PRO A 43 -1.10 15.20 3.27
N ALA A 44 -1.15 13.87 3.34
CA ALA A 44 -0.96 13.12 4.59
C ALA A 44 0.54 13.04 4.97
N ASP A 45 1.17 14.21 5.12
CA ASP A 45 2.61 14.35 5.41
C ASP A 45 2.88 14.58 6.92
N THR A 46 1.84 14.84 7.72
CA THR A 46 1.94 15.01 9.17
C THR A 46 1.13 13.96 9.92
N MET A 47 1.49 13.70 11.16
CA MET A 47 0.75 12.76 12.03
C MET A 47 -0.71 13.17 12.21
N GLU A 48 -0.97 14.47 12.37
CA GLU A 48 -2.31 15.02 12.53
C GLU A 48 -3.16 14.79 11.27
N ALA A 49 -2.56 15.01 10.09
CA ALA A 49 -3.22 14.75 8.81
C ALA A 49 -3.52 13.26 8.63
N CYS A 50 -2.57 12.38 8.94
CA CYS A 50 -2.78 10.93 8.89
C CYS A 50 -3.93 10.49 9.81
N VAL A 51 -3.96 10.95 11.05
CA VAL A 51 -5.04 10.63 12.01
C VAL A 51 -6.40 11.12 11.51
N ALA A 52 -6.46 12.32 10.91
CA ALA A 52 -7.69 12.86 10.36
C ALA A 52 -8.21 12.04 9.17
N VAL A 53 -7.29 11.59 8.30
CA VAL A 53 -7.62 10.74 7.15
C VAL A 53 -8.09 9.36 7.60
N ASP A 54 -7.38 8.71 8.54
CA ASP A 54 -7.77 7.40 9.10
C ASP A 54 -9.17 7.44 9.70
N LYS A 55 -9.47 8.52 10.45
CA LYS A 55 -10.79 8.73 11.05
C LYS A 55 -11.88 8.91 9.99
N ALA A 56 -11.60 9.67 8.93
CA ALA A 56 -12.55 9.89 7.84
C ALA A 56 -12.76 8.63 6.99
N LEU A 57 -11.70 7.84 6.81
CA LEU A 57 -11.72 6.58 6.07
C LEU A 57 -12.44 5.46 6.83
N ASP A 58 -12.58 5.61 8.15
CA ASP A 58 -13.15 4.59 9.05
C ASP A 58 -12.46 3.21 8.90
N CYS A 59 -11.16 3.25 8.71
CA CYS A 59 -10.25 2.09 8.78
C CYS A 59 -8.81 2.58 8.94
N LYS A 60 -7.92 1.67 9.35
CA LYS A 60 -6.49 1.96 9.46
C LYS A 60 -5.81 1.85 8.10
N ILE A 61 -5.03 2.86 7.75
CA ILE A 61 -4.12 2.76 6.61
C ILE A 61 -2.95 1.87 7.04
N CYS A 62 -2.69 0.79 6.30
CA CYS A 62 -1.54 -0.05 6.56
C CYS A 62 -0.24 0.64 6.11
N LYS A 63 0.83 0.38 6.86
CA LYS A 63 2.17 0.79 6.48
C LYS A 63 2.66 -0.12 5.35
N ASN A 64 3.11 0.48 4.26
CA ASN A 64 3.73 -0.22 3.14
C ASN A 64 5.20 0.16 3.07
N LEU A 65 6.09 -0.81 3.20
CA LEU A 65 7.53 -0.60 3.18
C LEU A 65 8.13 -1.30 1.96
N PHE A 66 8.84 -0.53 1.12
CA PHE A 66 9.52 -1.09 -0.03
C PHE A 66 10.99 -1.33 0.32
N LEU A 67 11.39 -2.59 0.28
CA LEU A 67 12.66 -3.08 0.79
C LEU A 67 13.45 -3.80 -0.31
N CYS A 68 14.76 -3.88 -0.15
CA CYS A 68 15.63 -4.68 -0.99
C CYS A 68 16.72 -5.37 -0.17
N ASN A 69 17.30 -6.44 -0.72
CA ASN A 69 18.51 -7.04 -0.17
C ASN A 69 19.72 -6.13 -0.43
N ARG A 70 20.86 -6.46 0.20
CA ARG A 70 22.10 -5.66 0.07
C ARG A 70 22.58 -5.51 -1.37
N GLN A 71 22.38 -6.54 -2.19
CA GLN A 71 22.80 -6.56 -3.60
C GLN A 71 21.85 -5.83 -4.53
N LYS A 72 20.67 -5.42 -4.03
CA LYS A 72 19.58 -4.84 -4.83
C LYS A 72 19.13 -5.74 -5.99
N THR A 73 19.13 -7.04 -5.75
CA THR A 73 18.66 -8.07 -6.70
C THR A 73 17.26 -8.56 -6.37
N ASP A 74 16.87 -8.51 -5.10
CA ASP A 74 15.59 -8.96 -4.59
C ASP A 74 14.86 -7.79 -3.93
N PHE A 75 13.61 -7.59 -4.34
CA PHE A 75 12.76 -6.51 -3.85
C PHE A 75 11.53 -7.06 -3.15
N TYR A 76 11.09 -6.35 -2.12
CA TYR A 76 9.98 -6.78 -1.27
C TYR A 76 9.07 -5.60 -0.96
N LEU A 77 7.77 -5.83 -1.06
CA LEU A 77 6.76 -4.91 -0.54
C LEU A 77 6.16 -5.53 0.72
N LEU A 78 6.39 -4.91 1.87
CA LEU A 78 5.85 -5.34 3.15
C LEU A 78 4.63 -4.50 3.52
N MET A 79 3.49 -5.15 3.72
CA MET A 79 2.29 -4.58 4.33
C MET A 79 2.24 -4.95 5.81
N MET A 80 2.05 -3.96 6.70
CA MET A 80 2.00 -4.18 8.14
C MET A 80 1.14 -3.11 8.85
N PRO A 81 0.71 -3.32 10.11
CA PRO A 81 0.03 -2.29 10.90
C PRO A 81 0.86 -1.00 10.98
N ALA A 82 0.20 0.17 10.83
CA ALA A 82 0.89 1.46 10.79
C ALA A 82 1.64 1.78 12.08
N ASP A 83 1.06 1.42 13.22
CA ASP A 83 1.58 1.66 14.56
C ASP A 83 2.59 0.59 15.04
N LYS A 84 2.75 -0.51 14.29
CA LYS A 84 3.69 -1.57 14.64
C LYS A 84 5.13 -1.15 14.36
N PRO A 85 6.05 -1.24 15.32
CA PRO A 85 7.47 -0.96 15.10
C PRO A 85 8.08 -1.97 14.11
N PHE A 86 9.00 -1.50 13.27
CA PHE A 86 9.66 -2.36 12.29
C PHE A 86 11.18 -2.35 12.45
N LYS A 87 11.74 -3.55 12.45
CA LYS A 87 13.20 -3.76 12.38
C LYS A 87 13.50 -4.78 11.29
N THR A 88 14.35 -4.42 10.35
CA THR A 88 14.69 -5.27 9.20
C THR A 88 15.21 -6.65 9.58
N LYS A 89 15.89 -6.79 10.74
CA LYS A 89 16.42 -8.05 11.23
C LYS A 89 15.34 -9.12 11.48
N ASP A 90 14.15 -8.69 11.94
CA ASP A 90 13.07 -9.62 12.29
C ASP A 90 12.41 -10.20 11.03
N LEU A 91 12.36 -9.39 9.98
CA LEU A 91 11.90 -9.84 8.67
C LEU A 91 12.92 -10.71 7.96
N THR A 92 14.19 -10.31 7.96
CA THR A 92 15.29 -11.02 7.31
C THR A 92 15.36 -12.48 7.73
N ALA A 93 15.18 -12.75 9.02
CA ALA A 93 15.20 -14.11 9.57
C ALA A 93 14.04 -14.99 9.04
N GLN A 94 12.87 -14.40 8.83
CA GLN A 94 11.66 -15.14 8.42
C GLN A 94 11.65 -15.46 6.93
N ILE A 95 12.21 -14.60 6.09
CA ILE A 95 12.19 -14.78 4.63
C ILE A 95 13.49 -15.39 4.06
N ASN A 96 14.41 -15.76 4.94
CA ASN A 96 15.74 -16.31 4.59
C ASN A 96 16.49 -15.44 3.56
N SER A 97 16.47 -14.12 3.77
CA SER A 97 17.12 -13.14 2.90
C SER A 97 18.45 -12.68 3.49
N ALA A 98 19.32 -12.11 2.63
CA ALA A 98 20.42 -11.27 3.09
C ALA A 98 19.89 -10.02 3.81
N ARG A 99 20.78 -9.27 4.48
CA ARG A 99 20.41 -8.03 5.18
C ARG A 99 19.57 -7.13 4.29
N LEU A 100 18.40 -6.76 4.78
CA LEU A 100 17.46 -5.85 4.13
C LEU A 100 17.77 -4.39 4.45
N SER A 101 17.43 -3.53 3.50
CA SER A 101 17.38 -2.07 3.62
C SER A 101 16.17 -1.52 2.88
N PHE A 102 15.82 -0.25 3.12
CA PHE A 102 14.82 0.41 2.30
C PHE A 102 15.34 0.56 0.86
N ALA A 103 14.49 0.25 -0.11
CA ALA A 103 14.77 0.48 -1.51
C ALA A 103 14.74 2.00 -1.81
N ASP A 104 15.51 2.42 -2.80
CA ASP A 104 15.59 3.82 -3.21
C ASP A 104 14.40 4.25 -4.10
N SER A 105 14.32 5.55 -4.35
CA SER A 105 13.27 6.14 -5.18
C SER A 105 13.27 5.64 -6.62
N ASP A 106 14.45 5.31 -7.16
CA ASP A 106 14.56 4.80 -8.53
C ASP A 106 13.95 3.41 -8.65
N ALA A 107 14.18 2.56 -7.65
CA ALA A 107 13.55 1.25 -7.56
C ALA A 107 12.03 1.37 -7.34
N MET A 108 11.57 2.29 -6.47
CA MET A 108 10.13 2.55 -6.29
C MET A 108 9.46 2.95 -7.61
N LEU A 109 10.08 3.86 -8.35
CA LEU A 109 9.57 4.30 -9.64
C LEU A 109 9.57 3.16 -10.67
N LYS A 110 10.67 2.41 -10.73
CA LYS A 110 10.85 1.32 -11.70
C LYS A 110 9.81 0.20 -11.53
N TYR A 111 9.62 -0.28 -10.29
CA TYR A 111 8.78 -1.45 -10.03
C TYR A 111 7.32 -1.08 -9.73
N LEU A 112 7.10 0.00 -8.99
CA LEU A 112 5.78 0.34 -8.48
C LEU A 112 5.15 1.57 -9.15
N ASN A 113 5.93 2.33 -9.92
CA ASN A 113 5.54 3.65 -10.47
C ASN A 113 5.08 4.63 -9.37
N ILE A 114 5.73 4.58 -8.21
CA ILE A 114 5.36 5.36 -7.01
C ILE A 114 6.54 6.20 -6.56
N ALA A 115 6.24 7.42 -6.11
CA ALA A 115 7.20 8.29 -5.41
C ALA A 115 7.24 7.97 -3.90
N PRO A 116 8.33 8.32 -3.19
CA PRO A 116 8.39 8.23 -1.73
C PRO A 116 7.19 8.93 -1.06
N GLY A 117 6.66 8.31 0.00
CA GLY A 117 5.49 8.82 0.73
C GLY A 117 4.14 8.29 0.24
N ALA A 118 4.10 7.59 -0.91
CA ALA A 118 2.86 7.04 -1.48
C ALA A 118 2.93 5.53 -1.75
N VAL A 119 3.86 4.82 -1.10
CA VAL A 119 4.03 3.37 -1.31
C VAL A 119 2.74 2.64 -0.96
N SER A 120 2.28 1.81 -1.90
CA SER A 120 0.99 1.13 -1.82
C SER A 120 1.06 -0.24 -2.47
N VAL A 121 0.26 -1.16 -1.95
CA VAL A 121 0.04 -2.48 -2.55
C VAL A 121 -0.49 -2.39 -3.98
N LEU A 122 -1.25 -1.34 -4.31
CA LEU A 122 -1.76 -1.10 -5.66
C LEU A 122 -0.64 -0.86 -6.68
N GLY A 123 0.55 -0.45 -6.23
CA GLY A 123 1.72 -0.33 -7.10
C GLY A 123 2.14 -1.63 -7.77
N LEU A 124 1.79 -2.79 -7.21
CA LEU A 124 2.09 -4.10 -7.80
C LEU A 124 1.44 -4.33 -9.17
N MET A 125 0.40 -3.56 -9.53
CA MET A 125 -0.16 -3.60 -10.89
C MET A 125 0.83 -3.16 -11.98
N ASN A 126 1.91 -2.44 -11.59
CA ASN A 126 2.97 -1.99 -12.50
C ASN A 126 4.13 -3.00 -12.60
N ASP A 127 4.25 -3.93 -11.63
CA ASP A 127 5.29 -4.96 -11.60
C ASP A 127 4.86 -6.21 -12.39
N THR A 128 4.77 -6.06 -13.70
CA THR A 128 4.26 -7.10 -14.62
C THR A 128 5.17 -8.33 -14.73
N GLU A 129 6.43 -8.21 -14.32
CA GLU A 129 7.41 -9.30 -14.31
C GLU A 129 7.52 -10.00 -12.94
N CYS A 130 6.70 -9.59 -11.97
CA CYS A 130 6.70 -10.12 -10.60
C CYS A 130 8.09 -10.07 -9.95
N GLY A 131 8.83 -8.98 -10.18
CA GLY A 131 10.14 -8.74 -9.59
C GLY A 131 10.09 -8.37 -8.10
N VAL A 132 8.90 -8.03 -7.57
CA VAL A 132 8.66 -7.68 -6.18
C VAL A 132 7.92 -8.81 -5.46
N ARG A 133 8.46 -9.28 -4.34
CA ARG A 133 7.78 -10.25 -3.47
C ARG A 133 6.88 -9.53 -2.46
N LEU A 134 5.60 -9.88 -2.42
CA LEU A 134 4.66 -9.34 -1.44
C LEU A 134 4.78 -10.09 -0.11
N LEU A 135 5.07 -9.34 0.95
CA LEU A 135 5.11 -9.80 2.33
C LEU A 135 3.97 -9.15 3.11
N VAL A 136 3.28 -9.90 3.93
CA VAL A 136 2.11 -9.43 4.66
C VAL A 136 2.22 -9.83 6.12
N ASP A 137 2.24 -8.86 7.02
CA ASP A 137 2.18 -9.13 8.45
C ASP A 137 0.81 -9.77 8.79
N LYS A 138 0.83 -10.86 9.52
CA LYS A 138 -0.38 -11.61 9.89
C LYS A 138 -1.47 -10.74 10.54
N ASP A 139 -1.07 -9.70 11.26
CA ASP A 139 -1.99 -8.90 12.05
C ASP A 139 -2.97 -8.08 11.19
N ILE A 140 -2.58 -7.70 9.96
CA ILE A 140 -3.52 -7.00 9.07
C ILE A 140 -4.53 -7.91 8.39
N LEU A 141 -4.30 -9.23 8.40
CA LEU A 141 -5.22 -10.18 7.76
C LEU A 141 -6.53 -10.37 8.52
N SER A 142 -6.58 -9.96 9.80
CA SER A 142 -7.78 -10.00 10.63
C SER A 142 -8.68 -8.77 10.48
N ASP A 143 -8.19 -7.70 9.86
CA ASP A 143 -8.96 -6.49 9.64
C ASP A 143 -9.95 -6.71 8.48
N GLU A 144 -11.21 -6.28 8.64
CA GLU A 144 -12.22 -6.39 7.58
C GLU A 144 -11.88 -5.53 6.37
N TYR A 145 -11.29 -4.35 6.63
CA TYR A 145 -10.89 -3.38 5.62
C TYR A 145 -9.44 -2.94 5.86
N ILE A 146 -8.75 -2.70 4.77
CA ILE A 146 -7.41 -2.12 4.76
C ILE A 146 -7.45 -0.75 4.06
N GLY A 147 -6.85 0.25 4.70
CA GLY A 147 -6.56 1.54 4.09
C GLY A 147 -5.27 1.50 3.28
N CYS A 148 -5.30 2.06 2.07
CA CYS A 148 -4.12 2.19 1.21
C CYS A 148 -4.22 3.46 0.36
N HIS A 149 -3.16 3.74 -0.42
CA HIS A 149 -3.13 4.88 -1.35
C HIS A 149 -3.27 4.42 -2.81
N PRO A 150 -3.96 5.17 -3.68
CA PRO A 150 -3.97 4.93 -5.13
C PRO A 150 -2.68 5.44 -5.80
N CYS A 151 -1.51 5.01 -5.30
CA CYS A 151 -0.17 5.41 -5.76
C CYS A 151 0.15 6.91 -5.64
N VAL A 152 -0.67 7.68 -4.94
CA VAL A 152 -0.49 9.10 -4.58
C VAL A 152 -0.87 9.31 -3.12
N ASN A 153 -0.25 10.30 -2.46
CA ASN A 153 -0.53 10.60 -1.05
C ASN A 153 -1.57 11.72 -0.84
N THR A 154 -2.36 12.01 -1.86
CA THR A 154 -3.41 13.04 -1.85
C THR A 154 -4.81 12.45 -1.82
N THR A 155 -4.91 11.13 -1.89
CA THR A 155 -6.13 10.34 -1.76
C THR A 155 -5.82 9.06 -0.99
N SER A 156 -6.73 8.64 -0.13
CA SER A 156 -6.67 7.36 0.57
C SER A 156 -7.92 6.54 0.28
N MET A 157 -7.75 5.23 0.23
CA MET A 157 -8.80 4.28 -0.13
C MET A 157 -9.01 3.26 0.98
N LYS A 158 -10.27 2.81 1.12
CA LYS A 158 -10.69 1.71 1.99
C LYS A 158 -11.19 0.58 1.11
N ILE A 159 -10.55 -0.59 1.21
CA ILE A 159 -10.85 -1.78 0.40
C ILE A 159 -11.00 -2.97 1.34
N LYS A 160 -11.91 -3.89 1.04
CA LYS A 160 -12.03 -5.14 1.80
C LYS A 160 -10.73 -5.95 1.72
N THR A 161 -10.30 -6.47 2.85
CA THR A 161 -9.08 -7.28 2.95
C THR A 161 -9.11 -8.48 2.00
N ASP A 162 -10.24 -9.19 1.94
CA ASP A 162 -10.41 -10.32 1.03
C ASP A 162 -10.29 -9.87 -0.45
N ASP A 163 -10.89 -8.74 -0.84
CA ASP A 163 -10.78 -8.23 -2.21
C ASP A 163 -9.34 -7.85 -2.59
N ILE A 164 -8.55 -7.35 -1.64
CA ILE A 164 -7.13 -7.08 -1.88
C ILE A 164 -6.41 -8.37 -2.24
N PHE A 165 -6.55 -9.42 -1.42
CA PHE A 165 -5.75 -10.64 -1.61
C PHE A 165 -6.33 -11.59 -2.66
N ASP A 166 -7.64 -11.70 -2.78
CA ASP A 166 -8.28 -12.65 -3.70
C ASP A 166 -8.48 -12.11 -5.11
N LYS A 167 -8.70 -10.78 -5.26
CA LYS A 167 -8.92 -10.16 -6.56
C LYS A 167 -7.70 -9.36 -7.03
N ILE A 168 -7.26 -8.36 -6.25
CA ILE A 168 -6.22 -7.42 -6.67
C ILE A 168 -4.88 -8.15 -6.83
N ILE A 169 -4.41 -8.82 -5.78
CA ILE A 169 -3.11 -9.52 -5.81
C ILE A 169 -3.11 -10.66 -6.81
N SER A 170 -4.21 -11.41 -6.93
CA SER A 170 -4.34 -12.46 -7.94
C SER A 170 -4.27 -11.91 -9.37
N ALA A 171 -4.91 -10.76 -9.63
CA ALA A 171 -4.89 -10.11 -10.95
C ALA A 171 -3.51 -9.56 -11.35
N THR A 172 -2.65 -9.26 -10.37
CA THR A 172 -1.26 -8.84 -10.62
C THR A 172 -0.28 -10.02 -10.72
N ASN A 173 -0.78 -11.27 -10.67
CA ASN A 173 0.03 -12.51 -10.64
C ASN A 173 1.02 -12.59 -9.47
N HIS A 174 0.82 -11.82 -8.40
CA HIS A 174 1.59 -11.91 -7.18
C HIS A 174 0.96 -12.90 -6.20
N THR A 175 1.78 -13.40 -5.29
CA THR A 175 1.35 -14.21 -4.14
C THR A 175 1.86 -13.57 -2.86
N LYS A 176 1.04 -13.63 -1.79
CA LYS A 176 1.47 -13.13 -0.49
C LYS A 176 2.30 -14.17 0.26
N THR A 177 3.36 -13.73 0.90
CA THR A 177 4.06 -14.47 1.94
C THR A 177 3.69 -13.86 3.29
N VAL A 178 3.06 -14.65 4.17
CA VAL A 178 2.68 -14.16 5.50
C VAL A 178 3.90 -14.20 6.42
N VAL A 179 4.12 -13.11 7.14
CA VAL A 179 5.18 -12.96 8.15
C VAL A 179 4.57 -12.59 9.49
N GLU A 180 5.27 -12.88 10.56
CA GLU A 180 4.87 -12.55 11.92
C GLU A 180 5.91 -11.61 12.55
N LEU A 181 5.62 -10.31 12.50
CA LEU A 181 6.52 -9.32 13.08
C LEU A 181 6.19 -9.08 14.55
N PRO A 182 7.21 -8.88 15.42
CA PRO A 182 6.96 -8.69 16.84
C PRO A 182 6.41 -7.29 17.14
N TRP A 183 5.53 -7.22 18.13
CA TRP A 183 5.29 -6.00 18.88
C TRP A 183 6.39 -5.88 19.94
N TYR A 184 7.03 -4.72 20.00
CA TYR A 184 8.01 -4.43 21.05
C TYR A 184 7.31 -3.70 22.19
N GLU A 185 7.62 -4.12 23.39
CA GLU A 185 7.22 -3.41 24.62
C GLU A 185 8.02 -2.11 24.79
#